data_733c656d8e0f1cef72ac6ec43770a5b4
#
_entry.id   733c656d8e0f1cef72ac6ec43770a5b4
#
_cell.length_a   1.000
_cell.length_b   1.000
_cell.length_c   1.000
_cell.angle_alpha   90.00
_cell.angle_beta   90.00
_cell.angle_gamma   90.00
#
_symmetry.space_group_name_H-M   'P 1'
#
loop_
_entity.id
_entity.type
_entity.pdbx_description
1 polymer ?
#
loop_
_entity_poly.entity_id
_entity_poly.type
_entity_poly.pdbx_seq_one_letter_code
_entity_poly.pdbx_strand_id
1 'polypeptide(L)'
;MKIAIDIMGTDYGPKELVLGAVNAVKEFGCEVVLVGDEAVAKEWLSKYKADQNPKIKIKHASEVITMDEHPAIAVKSKKDASIVVASKLLRGGECDALVSAGSTGAASVAAVLCVGRIKGVERPAIATCIPSLTGTTVVLDSGSIVDAKPMNLVQSAVMGSVYAEKLLNIKSPKVGLLSVGEEETKGNEQTLATYPLLKKVKQINFMGNVEGRDITNGACDVVVCDGFVGNVVLKFGEGLAKAILTLIKEAILSGGILAKIGGALIKPAMAKLKKRLDPAEYGGALLLGVKAPFIICHGSSKAKAITNAIGVAVKFAENNVVSAITEKIAESQKRNEETDK
;
A
#
# COMPACT_ATOMS: atom_id res chain seq x y z
N MET A 1 0.48 10.42 -18.08
CA MET A 1 0.51 10.36 -16.62
C MET A 1 1.94 10.48 -16.14
N LYS A 2 2.19 11.31 -15.12
CA LYS A 2 3.52 11.63 -14.61
C LYS A 2 3.64 11.24 -13.13
N ILE A 3 4.58 10.38 -12.80
CA ILE A 3 4.74 9.80 -11.46
C ILE A 3 6.02 10.32 -10.80
N ALA A 4 5.90 10.92 -9.62
CA ALA A 4 7.05 11.27 -8.79
C ALA A 4 7.57 10.01 -8.09
N ILE A 5 8.88 9.81 -8.08
CA ILE A 5 9.54 8.68 -7.43
C ILE A 5 10.60 9.22 -6.49
N ASP A 6 10.38 9.06 -5.20
CA ASP A 6 11.36 9.33 -4.17
C ASP A 6 12.44 8.25 -4.22
N ILE A 7 13.62 8.59 -4.74
CA ILE A 7 14.70 7.63 -4.97
C ILE A 7 15.67 7.47 -3.80
N MET A 8 15.42 8.13 -2.67
CA MET A 8 16.31 8.15 -1.53
C MET A 8 15.73 7.39 -0.32
N GLY A 9 16.54 7.16 0.69
CA GLY A 9 16.10 6.60 1.98
C GLY A 9 15.72 5.12 1.99
N THR A 10 16.22 4.33 1.02
CA THR A 10 15.91 2.89 0.88
C THR A 10 17.12 2.02 1.31
N ASP A 11 16.84 0.75 1.65
CA ASP A 11 17.88 -0.19 2.12
C ASP A 11 18.94 -0.50 1.05
N TYR A 12 18.55 -0.51 -0.23
CA TYR A 12 19.43 -0.84 -1.37
C TYR A 12 19.92 0.38 -2.15
N GLY A 13 19.57 1.57 -1.66
CA GLY A 13 19.89 2.82 -2.34
C GLY A 13 19.11 3.05 -3.63
N PRO A 14 19.45 4.12 -4.36
CA PRO A 14 18.69 4.59 -5.53
C PRO A 14 18.64 3.62 -6.72
N LYS A 15 19.60 2.70 -6.82
CA LYS A 15 19.74 1.79 -7.99
C LYS A 15 18.45 1.04 -8.33
N GLU A 16 17.78 0.49 -7.31
CA GLU A 16 16.58 -0.31 -7.52
C GLU A 16 15.38 0.55 -7.92
N LEU A 17 15.28 1.77 -7.38
CA LEU A 17 14.21 2.70 -7.71
C LEU A 17 14.38 3.26 -9.12
N VAL A 18 15.59 3.64 -9.50
CA VAL A 18 15.88 4.12 -10.86
C VAL A 18 15.63 3.01 -11.88
N LEU A 19 16.08 1.76 -11.60
CA LEU A 19 15.80 0.63 -12.49
C LEU A 19 14.30 0.34 -12.60
N GLY A 20 13.58 0.37 -11.48
CA GLY A 20 12.12 0.18 -11.46
C GLY A 20 11.40 1.26 -12.27
N ALA A 21 11.84 2.52 -12.16
CA ALA A 21 11.32 3.64 -12.94
C ALA A 21 11.56 3.46 -14.44
N VAL A 22 12.77 3.08 -14.83
CA VAL A 22 13.12 2.81 -16.24
C VAL A 22 12.25 1.68 -16.83
N ASN A 23 12.04 0.61 -16.06
CA ASN A 23 11.19 -0.49 -16.47
C ASN A 23 9.72 -0.06 -16.59
N ALA A 24 9.20 0.72 -15.63
CA ALA A 24 7.84 1.21 -15.65
C ALA A 24 7.54 2.13 -16.85
N VAL A 25 8.49 3.01 -17.22
CA VAL A 25 8.36 3.84 -18.42
C VAL A 25 8.25 2.98 -19.68
N LYS A 26 9.00 1.87 -19.76
CA LYS A 26 8.93 0.93 -20.89
C LYS A 26 7.61 0.14 -20.90
N GLU A 27 7.14 -0.30 -19.75
CA GLU A 27 5.99 -1.18 -19.60
C GLU A 27 4.65 -0.44 -19.68
N PHE A 28 4.54 0.71 -19.00
CA PHE A 28 3.28 1.46 -18.87
C PHE A 28 3.24 2.73 -19.71
N GLY A 29 4.35 3.14 -20.35
CA GLY A 29 4.40 4.34 -21.18
C GLY A 29 4.26 5.66 -20.43
N CYS A 30 4.27 5.65 -19.08
CA CYS A 30 4.15 6.83 -18.24
C CYS A 30 5.41 7.72 -18.26
N GLU A 31 5.30 8.96 -17.81
CA GLU A 31 6.44 9.82 -17.49
C GLU A 31 6.80 9.62 -16.00
N VAL A 32 8.08 9.76 -15.67
CA VAL A 32 8.55 9.71 -14.28
C VAL A 32 9.43 10.91 -13.93
N VAL A 33 9.32 11.36 -12.69
CA VAL A 33 10.21 12.36 -12.11
C VAL A 33 10.96 11.71 -10.94
N LEU A 34 12.25 11.44 -11.14
CA LEU A 34 13.13 10.94 -10.09
C LEU A 34 13.47 12.10 -9.13
N VAL A 35 13.13 11.98 -7.87
CA VAL A 35 13.34 13.02 -6.85
C VAL A 35 14.41 12.57 -5.87
N GLY A 36 15.52 13.29 -5.80
CA GLY A 36 16.66 12.99 -4.94
C GLY A 36 17.95 13.63 -5.43
N ASP A 37 19.09 13.06 -5.06
CA ASP A 37 20.38 13.55 -5.52
C ASP A 37 20.52 13.41 -7.04
N GLU A 38 20.73 14.55 -7.72
CA GLU A 38 20.76 14.62 -9.20
C GLU A 38 21.97 13.85 -9.76
N ALA A 39 23.13 13.93 -9.10
CA ALA A 39 24.35 13.27 -9.57
C ALA A 39 24.18 11.75 -9.48
N VAL A 40 23.62 11.27 -8.39
CA VAL A 40 23.31 9.84 -8.17
C VAL A 40 22.25 9.34 -9.17
N ALA A 41 21.20 10.13 -9.41
CA ALA A 41 20.18 9.78 -10.39
C ALA A 41 20.77 9.66 -11.81
N LYS A 42 21.59 10.63 -12.24
CA LYS A 42 22.29 10.62 -13.56
C LYS A 42 23.23 9.43 -13.69
N GLU A 43 23.99 9.11 -12.65
CA GLU A 43 24.90 7.94 -12.64
C GLU A 43 24.13 6.64 -12.95
N TRP A 44 23.02 6.39 -12.25
CA TRP A 44 22.23 5.17 -12.45
C TRP A 44 21.48 5.16 -13.77
N LEU A 45 20.97 6.30 -14.23
CA LEU A 45 20.34 6.38 -15.56
C LEU A 45 21.35 6.04 -16.68
N SER A 46 22.58 6.54 -16.58
CA SER A 46 23.64 6.20 -17.54
C SER A 46 23.99 4.72 -17.52
N LYS A 47 24.15 4.10 -16.33
CA LYS A 47 24.35 2.65 -16.18
C LYS A 47 23.24 1.82 -16.80
N TYR A 48 21.99 2.30 -16.78
CA TYR A 48 20.83 1.63 -17.36
C TYR A 48 20.54 2.09 -18.80
N LYS A 49 21.40 2.90 -19.41
CA LYS A 49 21.27 3.46 -20.78
C LYS A 49 19.93 4.16 -20.98
N ALA A 50 19.51 4.92 -20.00
CA ALA A 50 18.22 5.63 -19.95
C ALA A 50 18.36 7.16 -19.76
N ASP A 51 19.57 7.71 -19.79
CA ASP A 51 19.92 9.12 -19.61
C ASP A 51 19.31 10.03 -20.69
N GLN A 52 19.08 9.49 -21.90
CA GLN A 52 18.46 10.22 -23.03
C GLN A 52 16.94 9.99 -23.14
N ASN A 53 16.30 9.30 -22.18
CA ASN A 53 14.86 9.03 -22.27
C ASN A 53 14.04 10.29 -21.93
N PRO A 54 13.29 10.89 -22.88
CA PRO A 54 12.55 12.14 -22.65
C PRO A 54 11.43 12.03 -21.64
N LYS A 55 10.98 10.80 -21.33
CA LYS A 55 9.95 10.53 -20.33
C LYS A 55 10.49 10.44 -18.88
N ILE A 56 11.81 10.54 -18.69
CA ILE A 56 12.45 10.49 -17.38
C ILE A 56 13.05 11.87 -17.09
N LYS A 57 12.55 12.51 -16.04
CA LYS A 57 13.06 13.79 -15.56
C LYS A 57 13.67 13.61 -14.18
N ILE A 58 14.58 14.50 -13.80
CA ILE A 58 15.17 14.52 -12.46
C ILE A 58 14.76 15.83 -11.78
N LYS A 59 14.37 15.73 -10.52
CA LYS A 59 14.18 16.86 -9.61
C LYS A 59 15.15 16.70 -8.47
N HIS A 60 16.12 17.61 -8.38
CA HIS A 60 17.11 17.59 -7.30
C HIS A 60 16.46 17.82 -5.94
N ALA A 61 16.92 17.06 -4.95
CA ALA A 61 16.64 17.21 -3.54
C ALA A 61 17.88 16.78 -2.76
N SER A 62 18.39 17.67 -1.91
CA SER A 62 19.71 17.52 -1.27
C SER A 62 19.67 16.77 0.06
N GLU A 63 18.48 16.65 0.67
CA GLU A 63 18.31 16.04 1.99
C GLU A 63 17.58 14.70 1.92
N VAL A 64 17.86 13.84 2.89
CA VAL A 64 17.21 12.53 3.06
C VAL A 64 16.69 12.41 4.48
N ILE A 65 15.47 11.87 4.65
CA ILE A 65 14.95 11.45 5.95
C ILE A 65 15.25 9.96 6.11
N THR A 66 16.04 9.62 7.12
CA THR A 66 16.44 8.24 7.42
C THR A 66 15.37 7.50 8.25
N MET A 67 15.51 6.18 8.38
CA MET A 67 14.58 5.35 9.16
C MET A 67 14.60 5.67 10.66
N ASP A 68 15.71 6.17 11.18
CA ASP A 68 15.94 6.42 12.62
C ASP A 68 15.43 7.80 13.07
N GLU A 69 15.10 8.67 12.13
CA GLU A 69 14.63 10.02 12.46
C GLU A 69 13.16 10.04 12.85
N HIS A 70 12.81 10.92 13.81
CA HIS A 70 11.41 11.12 14.18
C HIS A 70 10.64 11.77 13.02
N PRO A 71 9.67 11.06 12.40
CA PRO A 71 9.06 11.45 11.13
C PRO A 71 8.47 12.85 11.11
N ALA A 72 7.70 13.23 12.15
CA ALA A 72 7.02 14.51 12.18
C ALA A 72 7.99 15.71 12.34
N ILE A 73 9.12 15.52 13.01
CA ILE A 73 10.16 16.53 13.18
C ILE A 73 10.93 16.64 11.87
N ALA A 74 11.39 15.51 11.32
CA ALA A 74 12.21 15.48 10.11
C ALA A 74 11.48 16.09 8.89
N VAL A 75 10.21 15.74 8.65
CA VAL A 75 9.41 16.32 7.55
C VAL A 75 9.20 17.84 7.71
N LYS A 76 9.13 18.33 8.95
CA LYS A 76 8.98 19.77 9.20
C LYS A 76 10.29 20.55 9.05
N SER A 77 11.43 19.98 9.45
CA SER A 77 12.74 20.62 9.44
C SER A 77 13.44 20.51 8.07
N LYS A 78 13.47 19.32 7.48
CA LYS A 78 14.15 19.03 6.20
C LYS A 78 13.26 19.37 5.01
N LYS A 79 13.26 20.65 4.61
CA LYS A 79 12.38 21.15 3.55
C LYS A 79 12.79 20.71 2.15
N ASP A 80 14.04 20.31 1.97
CA ASP A 80 14.62 19.80 0.73
C ASP A 80 14.81 18.27 0.75
N ALA A 81 14.19 17.57 1.71
CA ALA A 81 14.17 16.13 1.70
C ALA A 81 13.41 15.58 0.49
N SER A 82 13.93 14.52 -0.14
CA SER A 82 13.37 13.95 -1.38
C SER A 82 11.87 13.65 -1.29
N ILE A 83 11.41 13.05 -0.18
CA ILE A 83 10.00 12.77 0.06
C ILE A 83 9.16 14.04 0.21
N VAL A 84 9.71 15.12 0.79
CA VAL A 84 9.03 16.41 0.95
C VAL A 84 8.92 17.13 -0.40
N VAL A 85 10.00 17.13 -1.19
CA VAL A 85 10.02 17.70 -2.54
C VAL A 85 9.05 16.94 -3.45
N ALA A 86 9.08 15.61 -3.46
CA ALA A 86 8.17 14.78 -4.22
C ALA A 86 6.69 15.03 -3.84
N SER A 87 6.41 15.16 -2.54
CA SER A 87 5.06 15.48 -2.05
C SER A 87 4.59 16.88 -2.48
N LYS A 88 5.50 17.85 -2.58
CA LYS A 88 5.16 19.19 -3.12
C LYS A 88 4.84 19.16 -4.61
N LEU A 89 5.59 18.38 -5.42
CA LEU A 89 5.27 18.18 -6.84
C LEU A 89 3.89 17.56 -7.03
N LEU A 90 3.55 16.56 -6.19
CA LEU A 90 2.24 15.94 -6.20
C LEU A 90 1.12 16.93 -5.83
N ARG A 91 1.30 17.71 -4.77
CA ARG A 91 0.34 18.74 -4.35
C ARG A 91 0.13 19.83 -5.40
N GLY A 92 1.21 20.23 -6.06
CA GLY A 92 1.20 21.26 -7.10
C GLY A 92 0.58 20.81 -8.42
N GLY A 93 0.22 19.53 -8.57
CA GLY A 93 -0.29 18.97 -9.83
C GLY A 93 0.79 18.80 -10.90
N GLU A 94 2.07 18.92 -10.54
CA GLU A 94 3.18 18.64 -11.46
C GLU A 94 3.39 17.16 -11.69
N CYS A 95 2.92 16.32 -10.76
CA CYS A 95 2.84 14.86 -10.86
C CYS A 95 1.46 14.38 -10.44
N ASP A 96 1.00 13.29 -11.06
CA ASP A 96 -0.31 12.67 -10.83
C ASP A 96 -0.32 11.68 -9.66
N ALA A 97 0.84 11.13 -9.31
CA ALA A 97 1.02 10.20 -8.20
C ALA A 97 2.45 10.24 -7.66
N LEU A 98 2.65 9.65 -6.46
CA LEU A 98 3.95 9.51 -5.83
C LEU A 98 4.18 8.08 -5.37
N VAL A 99 5.41 7.57 -5.60
CA VAL A 99 5.90 6.29 -5.09
C VAL A 99 7.15 6.55 -4.24
N SER A 100 7.16 6.05 -3.01
CA SER A 100 8.32 6.10 -2.10
C SER A 100 8.58 4.73 -1.49
N ALA A 101 9.84 4.38 -1.31
CA ALA A 101 10.30 3.20 -0.57
C ALA A 101 11.22 3.60 0.60
N GLY A 102 11.13 4.85 1.05
CA GLY A 102 11.80 5.34 2.24
C GLY A 102 11.07 5.00 3.54
N SER A 103 11.31 5.79 4.58
CA SER A 103 10.64 5.64 5.88
C SER A 103 9.12 5.75 5.74
N THR A 104 8.39 4.68 6.08
CA THR A 104 6.91 4.66 6.07
C THR A 104 6.32 5.77 6.93
N GLY A 105 6.90 6.05 8.09
CA GLY A 105 6.48 7.13 8.97
C GLY A 105 6.67 8.50 8.32
N ALA A 106 7.83 8.75 7.70
CA ALA A 106 8.10 10.01 7.00
C ALA A 106 7.19 10.19 5.79
N ALA A 107 6.97 9.13 5.01
CA ALA A 107 6.05 9.13 3.86
C ALA A 107 4.60 9.45 4.29
N SER A 108 4.10 8.80 5.36
CA SER A 108 2.75 9.06 5.89
C SER A 108 2.60 10.49 6.42
N VAL A 109 3.60 11.01 7.11
CA VAL A 109 3.60 12.40 7.60
C VAL A 109 3.69 13.39 6.45
N ALA A 110 4.57 13.17 5.46
CA ALA A 110 4.68 14.00 4.27
C ALA A 110 3.38 14.03 3.46
N ALA A 111 2.73 12.89 3.30
CA ALA A 111 1.43 12.80 2.65
C ALA A 111 0.37 13.67 3.36
N VAL A 112 0.31 13.64 4.69
CA VAL A 112 -0.64 14.46 5.46
C VAL A 112 -0.30 15.94 5.42
N LEU A 113 0.96 16.31 5.66
CA LEU A 113 1.38 17.70 5.81
C LEU A 113 1.61 18.42 4.47
N CYS A 114 2.15 17.70 3.48
CA CYS A 114 2.53 18.30 2.20
C CYS A 114 1.45 18.09 1.13
N VAL A 115 0.82 16.91 1.02
CA VAL A 115 -0.26 16.66 0.03
C VAL A 115 -1.62 17.06 0.58
N GLY A 116 -1.91 16.68 1.81
CA GLY A 116 -3.18 16.96 2.49
C GLY A 116 -4.16 15.79 2.45
N ARG A 117 -5.09 15.79 3.42
CA ARG A 117 -6.13 14.78 3.56
C ARG A 117 -7.36 15.14 2.73
N ILE A 118 -8.10 14.14 2.27
CA ILE A 118 -9.46 14.29 1.75
C ILE A 118 -10.33 14.94 2.84
N LYS A 119 -11.19 15.89 2.44
CA LYS A 119 -12.09 16.56 3.38
C LYS A 119 -12.99 15.51 4.04
N GLY A 120 -13.05 15.52 5.36
CA GLY A 120 -13.83 14.57 6.14
C GLY A 120 -13.05 13.34 6.60
N VAL A 121 -11.90 13.02 6.04
CA VAL A 121 -11.02 11.94 6.51
C VAL A 121 -10.20 12.44 7.70
N GLU A 122 -10.34 11.78 8.85
CA GLU A 122 -9.57 12.12 10.06
C GLU A 122 -8.12 11.65 9.97
N ARG A 123 -7.92 10.41 9.52
CA ARG A 123 -6.61 9.77 9.40
C ARG A 123 -6.55 8.96 8.11
N PRO A 124 -5.52 9.12 7.28
CA PRO A 124 -5.25 8.22 6.17
C PRO A 124 -4.86 6.83 6.67
N ALA A 125 -5.23 5.80 5.93
CA ALA A 125 -4.95 4.40 6.25
C ALA A 125 -4.18 3.72 5.12
N ILE A 126 -3.26 2.81 5.47
CA ILE A 126 -2.48 2.03 4.51
C ILE A 126 -3.28 0.79 4.11
N ALA A 127 -3.64 0.70 2.82
CA ALA A 127 -4.30 -0.45 2.23
C ALA A 127 -3.26 -1.42 1.66
N THR A 128 -3.29 -2.66 2.13
CA THR A 128 -2.40 -3.72 1.63
C THR A 128 -3.21 -4.89 1.12
N CYS A 129 -2.81 -5.41 -0.04
CA CYS A 129 -3.39 -6.61 -0.64
C CYS A 129 -2.72 -7.86 -0.08
N ILE A 130 -3.49 -8.75 0.53
CA ILE A 130 -3.04 -10.08 1.01
C ILE A 130 -3.64 -11.16 0.10
N PRO A 131 -2.83 -12.09 -0.44
CA PRO A 131 -3.35 -13.21 -1.22
C PRO A 131 -4.27 -14.10 -0.37
N SER A 132 -5.42 -14.48 -0.92
CA SER A 132 -6.38 -15.38 -0.30
C SER A 132 -6.71 -16.55 -1.22
N LEU A 133 -7.43 -17.55 -0.72
CA LEU A 133 -7.83 -18.72 -1.52
C LEU A 133 -8.75 -18.31 -2.67
N THR A 134 -9.58 -17.28 -2.49
CA THR A 134 -10.53 -16.79 -3.49
C THR A 134 -9.97 -15.68 -4.40
N GLY A 135 -8.75 -15.19 -4.12
CA GLY A 135 -8.13 -14.08 -4.88
C GLY A 135 -7.25 -13.20 -4.01
N THR A 136 -7.75 -12.04 -3.63
CA THR A 136 -7.03 -11.05 -2.82
C THR A 136 -7.96 -10.43 -1.80
N THR A 137 -7.52 -10.32 -0.56
CA THR A 137 -8.20 -9.58 0.51
C THR A 137 -7.45 -8.29 0.78
N VAL A 138 -8.16 -7.17 0.83
CA VAL A 138 -7.59 -5.86 1.18
C VAL A 138 -7.65 -5.66 2.69
N VAL A 139 -6.51 -5.47 3.34
CA VAL A 139 -6.44 -5.16 4.76
C VAL A 139 -6.18 -3.67 4.97
N LEU A 140 -7.01 -3.03 5.75
CA LEU A 140 -6.91 -1.65 6.23
C LEU A 140 -7.15 -1.59 7.75
N ASP A 141 -6.29 -0.99 8.53
CA ASP A 141 -5.04 -0.29 8.25
C ASP A 141 -3.85 -1.24 8.46
N SER A 142 -2.83 -1.16 7.61
CA SER A 142 -1.64 -2.03 7.73
C SER A 142 -0.43 -1.31 8.34
N GLY A 143 -0.65 -0.23 9.11
CA GLY A 143 0.45 0.38 9.86
C GLY A 143 0.56 1.91 9.83
N SER A 144 -0.51 2.63 9.48
CA SER A 144 -0.55 4.10 9.54
C SER A 144 -1.00 4.62 10.90
N ILE A 145 -1.99 3.97 11.53
CA ILE A 145 -2.64 4.44 12.76
C ILE A 145 -2.61 3.33 13.81
N VAL A 146 -1.64 3.37 14.70
CA VAL A 146 -1.46 2.35 15.75
C VAL A 146 -2.64 2.32 16.70
N ASP A 147 -3.06 3.49 17.21
CA ASP A 147 -4.19 3.65 18.13
C ASP A 147 -5.35 4.30 17.38
N ALA A 148 -6.05 3.53 16.55
CA ALA A 148 -7.17 4.02 15.76
C ALA A 148 -8.44 4.18 16.63
N LYS A 149 -9.18 5.28 16.40
CA LYS A 149 -10.50 5.48 16.98
C LYS A 149 -11.56 4.70 16.18
N PRO A 150 -12.71 4.35 16.74
CA PRO A 150 -13.80 3.68 16.03
C PRO A 150 -14.15 4.34 14.70
N MET A 151 -14.23 5.68 14.64
CA MET A 151 -14.54 6.41 13.42
C MET A 151 -13.43 6.27 12.36
N ASN A 152 -12.17 6.08 12.74
CA ASN A 152 -11.10 5.82 11.77
C ASN A 152 -11.30 4.47 11.07
N LEU A 153 -11.75 3.43 11.80
CA LEU A 153 -12.06 2.13 11.22
C LEU A 153 -13.29 2.21 10.28
N VAL A 154 -14.29 3.00 10.66
CA VAL A 154 -15.46 3.27 9.78
C VAL A 154 -15.02 3.94 8.47
N GLN A 155 -14.17 4.96 8.56
CA GLN A 155 -13.63 5.62 7.37
C GLN A 155 -12.75 4.67 6.54
N SER A 156 -11.95 3.84 7.19
CA SER A 156 -11.15 2.80 6.51
C SER A 156 -12.04 1.80 5.77
N ALA A 157 -13.17 1.38 6.35
CA ALA A 157 -14.14 0.50 5.70
C ALA A 157 -14.72 1.11 4.40
N VAL A 158 -15.09 2.39 4.44
CA VAL A 158 -15.58 3.11 3.26
C VAL A 158 -14.49 3.23 2.20
N MET A 159 -13.28 3.64 2.59
CA MET A 159 -12.14 3.78 1.67
C MET A 159 -11.73 2.44 1.06
N GLY A 160 -11.68 1.37 1.86
CA GLY A 160 -11.36 0.02 1.41
C GLY A 160 -12.41 -0.54 0.45
N SER A 161 -13.69 -0.29 0.69
CA SER A 161 -14.77 -0.66 -0.21
C SER A 161 -14.60 0.01 -1.58
N VAL A 162 -14.32 1.33 -1.62
CA VAL A 162 -14.04 2.05 -2.88
C VAL A 162 -12.81 1.49 -3.59
N TYR A 163 -11.75 1.21 -2.82
CA TYR A 163 -10.53 0.60 -3.36
C TYR A 163 -10.83 -0.74 -4.06
N ALA A 164 -11.52 -1.65 -3.38
CA ALA A 164 -11.86 -2.96 -3.92
C ALA A 164 -12.80 -2.85 -5.15
N GLU A 165 -13.74 -1.91 -5.12
CA GLU A 165 -14.64 -1.65 -6.26
C GLU A 165 -13.88 -1.13 -7.49
N LYS A 166 -13.01 -0.12 -7.31
CA LYS A 166 -12.37 0.60 -8.41
C LYS A 166 -11.10 -0.06 -8.96
N LEU A 167 -10.30 -0.71 -8.12
CA LEU A 167 -9.03 -1.30 -8.52
C LEU A 167 -9.08 -2.81 -8.68
N LEU A 168 -9.90 -3.50 -7.89
CA LEU A 168 -10.05 -4.95 -7.99
C LEU A 168 -11.28 -5.37 -8.78
N ASN A 169 -12.11 -4.40 -9.22
CA ASN A 169 -13.35 -4.61 -9.98
C ASN A 169 -14.37 -5.51 -9.26
N ILE A 170 -14.40 -5.47 -7.92
CA ILE A 170 -15.32 -6.25 -7.11
C ILE A 170 -16.59 -5.42 -6.90
N LYS A 171 -17.72 -5.90 -7.43
CA LYS A 171 -19.02 -5.27 -7.21
C LYS A 171 -19.51 -5.53 -5.80
N SER A 172 -19.92 -4.45 -5.09
CA SER A 172 -20.41 -4.54 -3.69
C SER A 172 -19.47 -5.35 -2.78
N PRO A 173 -18.20 -4.88 -2.58
CA PRO A 173 -17.21 -5.63 -1.82
C PRO A 173 -17.70 -5.93 -0.41
N LYS A 174 -17.50 -7.16 0.05
CA LYS A 174 -17.78 -7.60 1.42
C LYS A 174 -16.77 -7.00 2.37
N VAL A 175 -17.23 -6.30 3.39
CA VAL A 175 -16.37 -5.63 4.39
C VAL A 175 -16.56 -6.32 5.75
N GLY A 176 -15.47 -6.81 6.34
CA GLY A 176 -15.43 -7.41 7.67
C GLY A 176 -14.63 -6.57 8.67
N LEU A 177 -15.03 -6.57 9.93
CA LEU A 177 -14.27 -6.00 11.04
C LEU A 177 -13.43 -7.11 11.69
N LEU A 178 -12.11 -6.97 11.71
CA LEU A 178 -11.23 -7.96 12.33
C LEU A 178 -11.44 -8.02 13.84
N SER A 179 -11.74 -9.20 14.34
CA SER A 179 -12.03 -9.46 15.75
C SER A 179 -11.51 -10.84 16.19
N VAL A 180 -11.75 -11.20 17.45
CA VAL A 180 -11.38 -12.48 18.05
C VAL A 180 -12.47 -13.54 17.93
N GLY A 181 -13.61 -13.24 17.30
CA GLY A 181 -14.75 -14.10 17.07
C GLY A 181 -15.79 -13.41 16.21
N GLU A 182 -16.69 -14.17 15.60
CA GLU A 182 -17.67 -13.69 14.63
C GLU A 182 -18.88 -12.98 15.28
N GLU A 183 -19.16 -13.25 16.56
CA GLU A 183 -20.33 -12.69 17.25
C GLU A 183 -20.13 -11.20 17.54
N GLU A 184 -21.22 -10.42 17.48
CA GLU A 184 -21.24 -8.96 17.74
C GLU A 184 -20.68 -8.57 19.11
N THR A 185 -20.75 -9.48 20.08
CA THR A 185 -20.29 -9.28 21.45
C THR A 185 -18.80 -9.59 21.67
N LYS A 186 -18.10 -10.05 20.63
CA LYS A 186 -16.67 -10.40 20.68
C LYS A 186 -15.81 -9.21 20.23
N GLY A 187 -14.67 -9.09 20.88
CA GLY A 187 -13.67 -8.09 20.52
C GLY A 187 -13.15 -7.31 21.71
N ASN A 188 -12.25 -6.39 21.44
CA ASN A 188 -11.75 -5.41 22.38
C ASN A 188 -12.68 -4.16 22.40
N GLU A 189 -12.39 -3.21 23.29
CA GLU A 189 -13.17 -1.97 23.43
C GLU A 189 -13.35 -1.23 22.08
N GLN A 190 -12.30 -1.15 21.27
CA GLN A 190 -12.33 -0.50 19.95
C GLN A 190 -13.26 -1.21 18.97
N THR A 191 -13.17 -2.54 18.84
CA THR A 191 -14.00 -3.30 17.90
C THR A 191 -15.46 -3.31 18.33
N LEU A 192 -15.74 -3.46 19.63
CA LEU A 192 -17.09 -3.38 20.18
C LEU A 192 -17.73 -2.00 19.94
N ALA A 193 -16.96 -0.91 20.06
CA ALA A 193 -17.43 0.44 19.76
C ALA A 193 -17.59 0.70 18.25
N THR A 194 -16.78 0.03 17.40
CA THR A 194 -16.81 0.20 15.93
C THR A 194 -17.96 -0.55 15.27
N TYR A 195 -18.27 -1.75 15.74
CA TYR A 195 -19.28 -2.63 15.15
C TYR A 195 -20.63 -1.95 14.91
N PRO A 196 -21.28 -1.33 15.92
CA PRO A 196 -22.58 -0.67 15.73
C PRO A 196 -22.50 0.53 14.78
N LEU A 197 -21.34 1.19 14.67
CA LEU A 197 -21.14 2.27 13.72
C LEU A 197 -21.10 1.74 12.28
N LEU A 198 -20.37 0.65 12.02
CA LEU A 198 -20.32 0.02 10.71
C LEU A 198 -21.68 -0.50 10.23
N LYS A 199 -22.50 -1.05 11.11
CA LYS A 199 -23.89 -1.48 10.80
C LYS A 199 -24.78 -0.34 10.27
N LYS A 200 -24.49 0.90 10.66
CA LYS A 200 -25.24 2.08 10.20
C LYS A 200 -24.77 2.59 8.82
N VAL A 201 -23.59 2.18 8.34
CA VAL A 201 -23.02 2.66 7.07
C VAL A 201 -23.66 1.90 5.89
N LYS A 202 -24.67 2.48 5.26
CA LYS A 202 -25.39 1.86 4.13
C LYS A 202 -24.57 1.80 2.82
N GLN A 203 -23.46 2.52 2.74
CA GLN A 203 -22.60 2.61 1.54
C GLN A 203 -21.64 1.46 1.39
N ILE A 204 -21.55 0.58 2.38
CA ILE A 204 -20.69 -0.61 2.38
C ILE A 204 -21.53 -1.88 2.58
N ASN A 205 -21.06 -2.98 2.08
CA ASN A 205 -21.61 -4.31 2.34
C ASN A 205 -20.95 -4.91 3.58
N PHE A 206 -21.35 -4.43 4.76
CA PHE A 206 -20.76 -4.89 6.03
C PHE A 206 -21.27 -6.27 6.40
N MET A 207 -20.34 -7.24 6.58
CA MET A 207 -20.65 -8.65 6.87
C MET A 207 -20.62 -9.00 8.35
N GLY A 208 -20.12 -8.08 9.22
CA GLY A 208 -19.91 -8.35 10.65
C GLY A 208 -18.45 -8.54 11.01
N ASN A 209 -18.20 -9.17 12.16
CA ASN A 209 -16.86 -9.54 12.59
C ASN A 209 -16.29 -10.69 11.76
N VAL A 210 -14.97 -10.67 11.55
CA VAL A 210 -14.20 -11.75 10.92
C VAL A 210 -12.96 -12.04 11.74
N GLU A 211 -12.46 -13.26 11.69
CA GLU A 211 -11.24 -13.67 12.38
C GLU A 211 -10.02 -13.61 11.47
N GLY A 212 -8.81 -13.68 12.05
CA GLY A 212 -7.56 -13.64 11.29
C GLY A 212 -7.46 -14.71 10.18
N ARG A 213 -8.03 -15.90 10.39
CA ARG A 213 -8.09 -16.99 9.38
C ARG A 213 -8.91 -16.61 8.14
N ASP A 214 -9.89 -15.76 8.31
CA ASP A 214 -10.82 -15.38 7.24
C ASP A 214 -10.17 -14.45 6.20
N ILE A 215 -9.10 -13.75 6.58
CA ILE A 215 -8.27 -12.95 5.66
C ILE A 215 -7.74 -13.83 4.53
N THR A 216 -7.16 -14.99 4.88
CA THR A 216 -6.58 -15.90 3.89
C THR A 216 -7.60 -16.82 3.25
N ASN A 217 -8.72 -17.11 3.92
CA ASN A 217 -9.83 -17.85 3.33
C ASN A 217 -10.61 -17.04 2.28
N GLY A 218 -10.53 -15.70 2.35
CA GLY A 218 -11.25 -14.80 1.45
C GLY A 218 -12.75 -14.73 1.76
N ALA A 219 -13.11 -14.78 3.06
CA ALA A 219 -14.49 -14.62 3.52
C ALA A 219 -15.03 -13.21 3.22
N CYS A 220 -14.14 -12.21 3.26
CA CYS A 220 -14.39 -10.83 2.90
C CYS A 220 -13.39 -10.32 1.87
N ASP A 221 -13.78 -9.32 1.09
CA ASP A 221 -12.92 -8.64 0.12
C ASP A 221 -12.06 -7.55 0.80
N VAL A 222 -12.60 -6.96 1.87
CA VAL A 222 -11.96 -5.91 2.68
C VAL A 222 -12.07 -6.29 4.14
N VAL A 223 -10.96 -6.27 4.86
CA VAL A 223 -10.89 -6.49 6.31
C VAL A 223 -10.32 -5.24 6.96
N VAL A 224 -11.03 -4.73 7.96
CA VAL A 224 -10.69 -3.49 8.65
C VAL A 224 -10.20 -3.78 10.06
N CYS A 225 -9.08 -3.16 10.43
CA CYS A 225 -8.48 -3.20 11.77
C CYS A 225 -7.70 -1.90 12.04
N ASP A 226 -7.17 -1.74 13.25
CA ASP A 226 -6.16 -0.70 13.50
C ASP A 226 -4.81 -1.06 12.87
N GLY A 227 -3.93 -0.06 12.75
CA GLY A 227 -2.65 -0.25 12.08
C GLY A 227 -1.66 -1.10 12.87
N PHE A 228 -1.80 -1.26 14.18
CA PHE A 228 -0.96 -2.17 14.95
C PHE A 228 -1.29 -3.62 14.59
N VAL A 229 -2.54 -4.00 14.70
CA VAL A 229 -3.01 -5.35 14.38
C VAL A 229 -2.74 -5.67 12.90
N GLY A 230 -3.08 -4.76 12.00
CA GLY A 230 -2.87 -4.96 10.56
C GLY A 230 -1.40 -5.14 10.18
N ASN A 231 -0.49 -4.36 10.78
CA ASN A 231 0.95 -4.52 10.55
C ASN A 231 1.48 -5.86 11.10
N VAL A 232 0.99 -6.30 12.27
CA VAL A 232 1.34 -7.62 12.84
C VAL A 232 0.87 -8.74 11.91
N VAL A 233 -0.38 -8.70 11.45
CA VAL A 233 -0.95 -9.67 10.50
C VAL A 233 -0.14 -9.73 9.20
N LEU A 234 0.18 -8.57 8.63
CA LEU A 234 0.97 -8.47 7.40
C LEU A 234 2.36 -9.08 7.58
N LYS A 235 3.11 -8.64 8.59
CA LYS A 235 4.48 -9.12 8.86
C LYS A 235 4.52 -10.60 9.21
N PHE A 236 3.56 -11.08 10.01
CA PHE A 236 3.43 -12.50 10.32
C PHE A 236 3.13 -13.32 9.06
N GLY A 237 2.17 -12.88 8.23
CA GLY A 237 1.81 -13.54 6.97
C GLY A 237 2.97 -13.62 5.98
N GLU A 238 3.72 -12.52 5.79
CA GLU A 238 4.94 -12.50 4.96
C GLU A 238 6.00 -13.48 5.47
N GLY A 239 6.25 -13.46 6.79
CA GLY A 239 7.22 -14.35 7.44
C GLY A 239 6.83 -15.81 7.32
N LEU A 240 5.56 -16.15 7.59
CA LEU A 240 5.03 -17.49 7.52
C LEU A 240 5.09 -18.06 6.09
N ALA A 241 4.67 -17.28 5.09
CA ALA A 241 4.75 -17.69 3.69
C ALA A 241 6.19 -18.01 3.26
N LYS A 242 7.16 -17.16 3.65
CA LYS A 242 8.59 -17.40 3.38
C LYS A 242 9.10 -18.65 4.09
N ALA A 243 8.72 -18.85 5.35
CA ALA A 243 9.13 -20.03 6.13
C ALA A 243 8.59 -21.33 5.50
N ILE A 244 7.29 -21.38 5.14
CA ILE A 244 6.67 -22.54 4.51
C ILE A 244 7.36 -22.88 3.18
N LEU A 245 7.60 -21.91 2.31
CA LEU A 245 8.29 -22.12 1.04
C LEU A 245 9.72 -22.65 1.23
N THR A 246 10.41 -22.20 2.30
CA THR A 246 11.75 -22.68 2.65
C THR A 246 11.72 -24.11 3.13
N LEU A 247 10.79 -24.45 4.05
CA LEU A 247 10.61 -25.82 4.57
C LEU A 247 10.25 -26.81 3.45
N ILE A 248 9.38 -26.43 2.53
CA ILE A 248 9.05 -27.26 1.35
C ILE A 248 10.31 -27.53 0.52
N LYS A 249 11.12 -26.48 0.26
CA LYS A 249 12.37 -26.63 -0.49
C LYS A 249 13.34 -27.55 0.22
N GLU A 250 13.52 -27.40 1.54
CA GLU A 250 14.39 -28.25 2.36
C GLU A 250 13.93 -29.71 2.38
N ALA A 251 12.63 -29.96 2.54
CA ALA A 251 12.04 -31.30 2.49
C ALA A 251 12.30 -32.00 1.14
N ILE A 252 12.17 -31.26 0.02
CA ILE A 252 12.47 -31.80 -1.31
C ILE A 252 13.96 -32.11 -1.47
N LEU A 253 14.85 -31.22 -0.99
CA LEU A 253 16.28 -31.40 -1.15
C LEU A 253 16.85 -32.51 -0.26
N SER A 254 16.28 -32.76 0.92
CA SER A 254 16.67 -33.82 1.86
C SER A 254 16.04 -35.18 1.59
N GLY A 255 14.96 -35.24 0.80
CA GLY A 255 14.14 -36.42 0.58
C GLY A 255 14.69 -37.49 -0.42
N GLY A 256 16.00 -37.45 -0.72
CA GLY A 256 16.62 -38.42 -1.64
C GLY A 256 16.37 -38.12 -3.13
N ILE A 257 16.73 -39.10 -3.99
CA ILE A 257 16.72 -38.90 -5.45
C ILE A 257 15.29 -38.70 -5.99
N LEU A 258 14.34 -39.50 -5.55
CA LEU A 258 12.94 -39.45 -6.02
C LEU A 258 12.28 -38.12 -5.66
N ALA A 259 12.51 -37.62 -4.44
CA ALA A 259 12.00 -36.31 -4.02
C ALA A 259 12.59 -35.18 -4.86
N LYS A 260 13.88 -35.23 -5.19
CA LYS A 260 14.53 -34.25 -6.06
C LYS A 260 13.98 -34.26 -7.49
N ILE A 261 13.73 -35.45 -8.07
CA ILE A 261 13.11 -35.58 -9.39
C ILE A 261 11.66 -35.01 -9.33
N GLY A 262 10.86 -35.39 -8.32
CA GLY A 262 9.52 -34.84 -8.12
C GLY A 262 9.55 -33.31 -7.95
N GLY A 263 10.50 -32.79 -7.17
CA GLY A 263 10.72 -31.34 -6.99
C GLY A 263 11.07 -30.61 -8.29
N ALA A 264 11.86 -31.24 -9.17
CA ALA A 264 12.18 -30.68 -10.49
C ALA A 264 10.92 -30.60 -11.37
N LEU A 265 10.07 -31.63 -11.34
CA LEU A 265 8.82 -31.68 -12.13
C LEU A 265 7.81 -30.62 -11.65
N ILE A 266 7.67 -30.39 -10.35
CA ILE A 266 6.74 -29.38 -9.80
C ILE A 266 7.30 -27.95 -9.79
N LYS A 267 8.58 -27.74 -10.13
CA LYS A 267 9.23 -26.42 -10.10
C LYS A 267 8.44 -25.30 -10.83
N PRO A 268 7.81 -25.51 -12.00
CA PRO A 268 6.99 -24.48 -12.64
C PRO A 268 5.74 -24.11 -11.85
N ALA A 269 5.09 -25.10 -11.20
CA ALA A 269 3.92 -24.86 -10.34
C ALA A 269 4.31 -24.09 -9.08
N MET A 270 5.43 -24.45 -8.45
CA MET A 270 5.99 -23.74 -7.30
C MET A 270 6.40 -22.29 -7.63
N ALA A 271 6.89 -22.05 -8.85
CA ALA A 271 7.19 -20.69 -9.29
C ALA A 271 5.91 -19.82 -9.40
N LYS A 272 4.79 -20.39 -9.88
CA LYS A 272 3.48 -19.69 -9.89
C LYS A 272 2.98 -19.40 -8.47
N LEU A 273 3.09 -20.38 -7.56
CA LEU A 273 2.72 -20.20 -6.15
C LEU A 273 3.57 -19.11 -5.50
N LYS A 274 4.90 -19.17 -5.68
CA LYS A 274 5.82 -18.14 -5.18
C LYS A 274 5.45 -16.75 -5.69
N LYS A 275 5.13 -16.62 -6.98
CA LYS A 275 4.68 -15.35 -7.57
C LYS A 275 3.40 -14.85 -6.90
N ARG A 276 2.41 -15.72 -6.65
CA ARG A 276 1.16 -15.35 -5.98
C ARG A 276 1.37 -14.87 -4.54
N LEU A 277 2.36 -15.41 -3.84
CA LEU A 277 2.69 -15.06 -2.45
C LEU A 277 3.73 -13.92 -2.33
N ASP A 278 4.28 -13.44 -3.45
CA ASP A 278 5.32 -12.41 -3.46
C ASP A 278 4.69 -11.01 -3.31
N PRO A 279 4.96 -10.27 -2.20
CA PRO A 279 4.45 -8.91 -2.02
C PRO A 279 4.84 -7.95 -3.16
N ALA A 280 5.97 -8.21 -3.84
CA ALA A 280 6.43 -7.42 -4.97
C ALA A 280 5.46 -7.43 -6.16
N GLU A 281 4.60 -8.44 -6.30
CA GLU A 281 3.60 -8.50 -7.38
C GLU A 281 2.44 -7.51 -7.16
N TYR A 282 2.17 -7.13 -5.91
CA TYR A 282 1.07 -6.23 -5.56
C TYR A 282 1.45 -4.75 -5.62
N GLY A 283 2.75 -4.43 -5.80
CA GLY A 283 3.21 -3.08 -6.12
C GLY A 283 3.14 -2.06 -4.98
N GLY A 284 3.40 -2.49 -3.74
CA GLY A 284 3.38 -1.61 -2.57
C GLY A 284 1.98 -1.40 -1.98
N ALA A 285 1.92 -0.62 -0.92
CA ALA A 285 0.69 -0.31 -0.20
C ALA A 285 0.20 1.11 -0.54
N LEU A 286 -1.11 1.27 -0.71
CA LEU A 286 -1.72 2.57 -1.01
C LEU A 286 -2.10 3.30 0.27
N LEU A 287 -1.69 4.55 0.40
CA LEU A 287 -2.14 5.43 1.47
C LEU A 287 -3.46 6.08 1.05
N LEU A 288 -4.57 5.52 1.50
CA LEU A 288 -5.92 6.01 1.22
C LEU A 288 -6.29 7.17 2.15
N GLY A 289 -7.11 8.09 1.67
CA GLY A 289 -7.57 9.24 2.45
C GLY A 289 -6.73 10.51 2.29
N VAL A 290 -5.73 10.51 1.40
CA VAL A 290 -4.99 11.69 0.97
C VAL A 290 -5.49 12.19 -0.38
N LYS A 291 -5.25 13.48 -0.70
CA LYS A 291 -5.81 14.18 -1.87
C LYS A 291 -5.26 13.73 -3.22
N ALA A 292 -4.24 12.89 -3.24
CA ALA A 292 -3.65 12.37 -4.46
C ALA A 292 -3.08 10.96 -4.25
N PRO A 293 -2.90 10.15 -5.30
CA PRO A 293 -2.35 8.81 -5.21
C PRO A 293 -0.96 8.78 -4.58
N PHE A 294 -0.81 8.05 -3.46
CA PHE A 294 0.43 7.95 -2.71
C PHE A 294 0.71 6.49 -2.36
N ILE A 295 1.78 5.94 -2.91
CA ILE A 295 2.16 4.55 -2.77
C ILE A 295 3.40 4.44 -1.89
N ILE A 296 3.33 3.58 -0.89
CA ILE A 296 4.42 3.29 0.04
C ILE A 296 4.90 1.87 -0.23
N CYS A 297 6.17 1.74 -0.60
CA CYS A 297 6.85 0.46 -0.77
C CYS A 297 7.70 0.16 0.46
N HIS A 298 8.07 -1.10 0.65
CA HIS A 298 9.01 -1.50 1.69
C HIS A 298 10.43 -0.98 1.39
N GLY A 299 11.23 -0.60 2.40
CA GLY A 299 12.61 -0.15 2.21
C GLY A 299 13.50 -1.15 1.44
N SER A 300 13.21 -2.45 1.59
CA SER A 300 13.88 -3.53 0.85
C SER A 300 13.30 -3.82 -0.54
N SER A 301 12.43 -2.97 -1.08
CA SER A 301 11.83 -3.16 -2.41
C SER A 301 12.89 -3.11 -3.51
N LYS A 302 12.84 -4.11 -4.40
CA LYS A 302 13.68 -4.17 -5.60
C LYS A 302 12.95 -3.60 -6.81
N ALA A 303 13.66 -3.44 -7.91
CA ALA A 303 13.17 -2.83 -9.14
C ALA A 303 11.81 -3.37 -9.61
N LYS A 304 11.55 -4.68 -9.50
CA LYS A 304 10.26 -5.28 -9.84
C LYS A 304 9.11 -4.74 -9.00
N ALA A 305 9.29 -4.63 -7.67
CA ALA A 305 8.27 -4.08 -6.78
C ALA A 305 8.00 -2.60 -7.10
N ILE A 306 9.04 -1.83 -7.38
CA ILE A 306 8.93 -0.43 -7.78
C ILE A 306 8.22 -0.28 -9.13
N THR A 307 8.54 -1.12 -10.12
CA THR A 307 7.84 -1.15 -11.41
C THR A 307 6.34 -1.39 -11.21
N ASN A 308 5.98 -2.41 -10.42
CA ASN A 308 4.60 -2.73 -10.12
C ASN A 308 3.90 -1.62 -9.33
N ALA A 309 4.60 -0.98 -8.38
CA ALA A 309 4.07 0.17 -7.62
C ALA A 309 3.72 1.36 -8.53
N ILE A 310 4.56 1.65 -9.52
CA ILE A 310 4.27 2.67 -10.52
C ILE A 310 3.05 2.28 -11.36
N GLY A 311 2.93 1.01 -11.75
CA GLY A 311 1.75 0.49 -12.46
C GLY A 311 0.47 0.61 -11.64
N VAL A 312 0.53 0.35 -10.32
CA VAL A 312 -0.59 0.57 -9.40
C VAL A 312 -0.94 2.06 -9.29
N ALA A 313 0.08 2.95 -9.22
CA ALA A 313 -0.12 4.40 -9.17
C ALA A 313 -0.85 4.91 -10.43
N VAL A 314 -0.47 4.41 -11.61
CA VAL A 314 -1.14 4.73 -12.88
C VAL A 314 -2.60 4.30 -12.83
N LYS A 315 -2.88 3.04 -12.50
CA LYS A 315 -4.25 2.51 -12.40
C LYS A 315 -5.10 3.27 -11.39
N PHE A 316 -4.52 3.62 -10.25
CA PHE A 316 -5.22 4.35 -9.19
C PHE A 316 -5.68 5.73 -9.66
N ALA A 317 -4.83 6.44 -10.36
CA ALA A 317 -5.14 7.75 -10.90
C ALA A 317 -6.15 7.66 -12.06
N GLU A 318 -5.99 6.71 -12.99
CA GLU A 318 -6.90 6.49 -14.13
C GLU A 318 -8.33 6.13 -13.68
N ASN A 319 -8.47 5.38 -12.60
CA ASN A 319 -9.78 5.00 -12.06
C ASN A 319 -10.42 6.04 -11.14
N ASN A 320 -9.84 7.25 -11.01
CA ASN A 320 -10.37 8.36 -10.21
C ASN A 320 -10.73 7.97 -8.76
N VAL A 321 -9.91 7.13 -8.14
CA VAL A 321 -10.19 6.55 -6.80
C VAL A 321 -10.30 7.63 -5.74
N VAL A 322 -9.48 8.68 -5.80
CA VAL A 322 -9.52 9.82 -4.85
C VAL A 322 -10.89 10.52 -4.89
N SER A 323 -11.42 10.79 -6.09
CA SER A 323 -12.74 11.42 -6.25
C SER A 323 -13.85 10.53 -5.68
N ALA A 324 -13.82 9.23 -6.01
CA ALA A 324 -14.81 8.27 -5.52
C ALA A 324 -14.77 8.12 -3.98
N ILE A 325 -13.59 8.13 -3.36
CA ILE A 325 -13.46 8.17 -1.90
C ILE A 325 -14.03 9.47 -1.34
N THR A 326 -13.71 10.61 -1.96
CA THR A 326 -14.19 11.93 -1.52
C THR A 326 -15.71 11.99 -1.51
N GLU A 327 -16.36 11.52 -2.56
CA GLU A 327 -17.81 11.46 -2.68
C GLU A 327 -18.43 10.56 -1.60
N LYS A 328 -17.96 9.32 -1.46
CA LYS A 328 -18.51 8.37 -0.48
C LYS A 328 -18.30 8.81 0.98
N ILE A 329 -17.16 9.42 1.31
CA ILE A 329 -16.92 10.00 2.65
C ILE A 329 -17.89 11.16 2.93
N ALA A 330 -18.10 12.07 1.96
CA ALA A 330 -19.03 13.18 2.10
C ALA A 330 -20.46 12.71 2.28
N GLU A 331 -20.91 11.69 1.55
CA GLU A 331 -22.23 11.07 1.70
C GLU A 331 -22.41 10.43 3.08
N SER A 332 -21.37 9.74 3.59
CA SER A 332 -21.41 9.12 4.91
C SER A 332 -21.57 10.16 6.03
N GLN A 333 -20.90 11.32 5.91
CA GLN A 333 -21.01 12.38 6.91
C GLN A 333 -22.38 13.06 6.94
N LYS A 334 -22.95 13.41 5.78
CA LYS A 334 -24.29 14.04 5.70
C LYS A 334 -25.38 13.20 6.38
N ARG A 335 -25.33 11.88 6.18
CA ARG A 335 -26.33 10.97 6.79
C ARG A 335 -26.19 10.82 8.29
N ASN A 336 -24.97 10.87 8.82
CA ASN A 336 -24.77 10.85 10.28
C ASN A 336 -25.35 12.11 10.91
N GLU A 337 -25.21 13.29 10.29
CA GLU A 337 -25.81 14.55 10.76
C GLU A 337 -27.36 14.54 10.70
N GLU A 338 -27.96 13.78 9.75
CA GLU A 338 -29.40 13.63 9.63
C GLU A 338 -29.99 12.63 10.66
N THR A 339 -29.17 11.66 11.10
CA THR A 339 -29.63 10.60 12.03
C THR A 339 -29.50 11.05 13.51
N ASP A 340 -28.65 12.02 13.78
CA ASP A 340 -28.44 12.61 15.11
C ASP A 340 -29.40 13.79 15.40
N LYS A 341 -30.26 14.17 14.45
CA LYS A 341 -31.38 15.12 14.58
C LYS A 341 -32.70 14.39 14.75
#